data_432778fbd5a097a7cd3615cfaaefe17f
#
_entry.id   432778fbd5a097a7cd3615cfaaefe17f
#
_cell.length_a   1.000
_cell.length_b   1.000
_cell.length_c   1.000
_cell.angle_alpha   90.00
_cell.angle_beta   90.00
_cell.angle_gamma   90.00
#
_symmetry.space_group_name_H-M   'P 1'
#
loop_
_entity.id
_entity.type
_entity.pdbx_description
1 polymer ?
#
loop_
_entity_poly.entity_id
_entity_poly.type
_entity_poly.pdbx_seq_one_letter_code
_entity_poly.pdbx_strand_id
1 'polypeptide(L)'
;MIKFFNGECQIASYPEVSQLGLLRENDERYYIKSVEGMNLAYLAFNFQKTAIQDEQLRRAISQAINRQRIIKTIYHNTATVANNIIPNISWASAVNTPDFDYDYNPQQARGILQDKKLSLSMWVINEEQVYNPAPLKTAELIKADLTNAGVEVNIRSVTRTFLIEQLHKKAEDYDMILTGWLGGNLDPDSFMRPILSCSTSNEITNLSNWCSEKFDQIMDEALDTSNQRVRSAAYNQAQTLILSELPIIPIANVKRVLVASSRVQNIDMSPFGSLNFSTLSLRKGHK
;
A
#
# COMPACT_ATOMS: atom_id res chain seq x y z
N MET A 1 -22.86 -3.18 -8.42
CA MET A 1 -23.62 -1.91 -8.27
C MET A 1 -25.03 -1.98 -8.86
N ILE A 2 -25.28 -2.56 -10.06
CA ILE A 2 -26.61 -2.56 -10.72
C ILE A 2 -27.71 -3.14 -9.80
N LYS A 3 -27.51 -4.31 -9.21
CA LYS A 3 -28.47 -4.92 -8.28
C LYS A 3 -28.75 -4.07 -7.05
N PHE A 4 -27.76 -3.33 -6.57
CA PHE A 4 -27.92 -2.39 -5.47
C PHE A 4 -28.82 -1.21 -5.86
N PHE A 5 -28.61 -0.60 -7.03
CA PHE A 5 -29.45 0.49 -7.53
C PHE A 5 -30.89 0.07 -7.82
N ASN A 6 -31.08 -1.18 -8.25
CA ASN A 6 -32.41 -1.75 -8.47
C ASN A 6 -33.13 -2.14 -7.16
N GLY A 7 -32.47 -1.99 -5.99
CA GLY A 7 -33.06 -2.37 -4.69
C GLY A 7 -33.04 -3.87 -4.40
N GLU A 8 -32.42 -4.68 -5.26
CA GLU A 8 -32.30 -6.14 -5.07
C GLU A 8 -31.30 -6.49 -3.95
N CYS A 9 -30.35 -5.59 -3.66
CA CYS A 9 -29.38 -5.70 -2.58
C CYS A 9 -29.42 -4.44 -1.71
N GLN A 10 -29.28 -4.59 -0.40
CA GLN A 10 -29.25 -3.47 0.55
C GLN A 10 -27.85 -3.02 0.90
N ILE A 11 -26.82 -3.82 0.62
CA ILE A 11 -25.43 -3.52 0.86
C ILE A 11 -24.62 -3.91 -0.39
N ALA A 12 -23.76 -3.03 -0.83
CA ALA A 12 -22.70 -3.31 -1.79
C ALA A 12 -21.36 -3.19 -1.06
N SER A 13 -20.74 -4.33 -0.75
CA SER A 13 -19.37 -4.42 -0.28
C SER A 13 -18.43 -4.31 -1.48
N TYR A 14 -17.29 -3.63 -1.31
CA TYR A 14 -16.30 -3.41 -2.38
C TYR A 14 -16.89 -2.72 -3.63
N PRO A 15 -17.54 -1.55 -3.46
CA PRO A 15 -18.05 -0.81 -4.61
C PRO A 15 -16.92 -0.36 -5.53
N GLU A 16 -17.23 -0.22 -6.80
CA GLU A 16 -16.33 0.45 -7.74
C GLU A 16 -16.07 1.89 -7.26
N VAL A 17 -14.83 2.20 -6.89
CA VAL A 17 -14.49 3.50 -6.26
C VAL A 17 -14.74 4.69 -7.18
N SER A 18 -14.61 4.50 -8.49
CA SER A 18 -14.93 5.51 -9.51
C SER A 18 -16.39 5.94 -9.51
N GLN A 19 -17.30 5.06 -9.05
CA GLN A 19 -18.74 5.31 -9.01
C GLN A 19 -19.23 5.92 -7.68
N LEU A 20 -18.36 6.03 -6.67
CA LEU A 20 -18.74 6.58 -5.36
C LEU A 20 -19.16 8.04 -5.43
N GLY A 21 -18.61 8.82 -6.39
CA GLY A 21 -19.01 10.20 -6.64
C GLY A 21 -20.49 10.32 -6.98
N LEU A 22 -20.99 9.42 -7.84
CA LEU A 22 -22.38 9.39 -8.26
C LEU A 22 -23.35 9.09 -7.09
N LEU A 23 -22.88 8.29 -6.10
CA LEU A 23 -23.68 7.95 -4.93
C LEU A 23 -23.81 9.10 -3.93
N ARG A 24 -22.83 9.99 -3.86
CA ARG A 24 -22.84 11.15 -2.95
C ARG A 24 -23.88 12.20 -3.33
N GLU A 25 -24.27 12.24 -4.58
CA GLU A 25 -25.29 13.15 -5.08
C GLU A 25 -26.72 12.73 -4.68
N ASN A 26 -26.92 11.52 -4.14
CA ASN A 26 -28.22 10.95 -3.77
C ASN A 26 -28.27 10.49 -2.28
N ASP A 27 -27.90 11.38 -1.36
CA ASP A 27 -27.69 11.05 0.06
C ASP A 27 -28.88 10.44 0.80
N GLU A 28 -30.13 10.72 0.41
CA GLU A 28 -31.31 10.26 1.14
C GLU A 28 -31.57 8.75 1.04
N ARG A 29 -31.13 8.11 -0.04
CA ARG A 29 -31.39 6.68 -0.30
C ARG A 29 -30.27 5.77 0.16
N TYR A 30 -29.04 6.30 0.26
CA TYR A 30 -27.84 5.52 0.51
C TYR A 30 -26.90 6.27 1.43
N TYR A 31 -26.04 5.53 2.09
CA TYR A 31 -24.88 6.11 2.75
C TYR A 31 -23.63 5.27 2.46
N ILE A 32 -22.50 5.94 2.49
CA ILE A 32 -21.18 5.33 2.34
C ILE A 32 -20.58 5.19 3.72
N LYS A 33 -20.20 3.96 4.10
CA LYS A 33 -19.40 3.71 5.29
C LYS A 33 -17.98 3.36 4.90
N SER A 34 -17.01 3.94 5.57
CA SER A 34 -15.60 3.60 5.38
C SER A 34 -14.90 3.46 6.72
N VAL A 35 -13.93 2.55 6.78
CA VAL A 35 -13.00 2.36 7.88
C VAL A 35 -11.59 2.27 7.34
N GLU A 36 -10.59 2.66 8.13
CA GLU A 36 -9.19 2.47 7.76
C GLU A 36 -8.90 0.98 7.56
N GLY A 37 -8.14 0.64 6.53
CA GLY A 37 -7.77 -0.74 6.22
C GLY A 37 -6.36 -1.08 6.70
N MET A 38 -6.17 -2.33 7.14
CA MET A 38 -4.83 -2.85 7.43
C MET A 38 -4.17 -3.33 6.14
N ASN A 39 -3.74 -2.38 5.32
CA ASN A 39 -3.12 -2.66 4.02
C ASN A 39 -2.14 -1.56 3.61
N LEU A 40 -1.24 -1.89 2.71
CA LEU A 40 -0.24 -0.97 2.15
C LEU A 40 -0.03 -1.28 0.67
N ALA A 41 -0.19 -0.29 -0.19
CA ALA A 41 0.39 -0.29 -1.54
C ALA A 41 1.80 0.31 -1.48
N TYR A 42 2.77 -0.32 -2.12
CA TYR A 42 4.15 0.15 -2.14
C TYR A 42 4.87 -0.20 -3.44
N LEU A 43 5.94 0.53 -3.71
CA LEU A 43 6.93 0.21 -4.72
C LEU A 43 8.16 -0.34 -4.00
N ALA A 44 8.53 -1.59 -4.27
CA ALA A 44 9.74 -2.20 -3.72
C ALA A 44 10.92 -2.01 -4.68
N PHE A 45 12.09 -1.74 -4.13
CA PHE A 45 13.36 -1.73 -4.82
C PHE A 45 14.03 -3.09 -4.72
N ASN A 46 14.59 -3.60 -5.80
CA ASN A 46 15.32 -4.87 -5.76
C ASN A 46 16.79 -4.66 -5.34
N PHE A 47 17.11 -4.97 -4.10
CA PHE A 47 18.45 -4.80 -3.53
C PHE A 47 19.52 -5.72 -4.12
N GLN A 48 19.16 -6.66 -4.99
CA GLN A 48 20.14 -7.44 -5.78
C GLN A 48 20.66 -6.66 -6.99
N LYS A 49 20.04 -5.54 -7.37
CA LYS A 49 20.44 -4.71 -8.50
C LYS A 49 21.44 -3.63 -8.09
N THR A 50 22.58 -3.55 -8.76
CA THR A 50 23.66 -2.63 -8.43
C THR A 50 23.22 -1.15 -8.42
N ALA A 51 22.43 -0.75 -9.41
CA ALA A 51 21.92 0.62 -9.49
C ALA A 51 21.06 0.98 -8.26
N ILE A 52 20.34 0.02 -7.71
CA ILE A 52 19.43 0.21 -6.57
C ILE A 52 20.19 0.34 -5.23
N GLN A 53 21.46 -0.06 -5.15
CA GLN A 53 22.26 0.09 -3.92
C GLN A 53 22.52 1.56 -3.53
N ASP A 54 22.46 2.48 -4.48
CA ASP A 54 22.62 3.92 -4.21
C ASP A 54 21.39 4.47 -3.44
N GLU A 55 21.61 4.82 -2.16
CA GLU A 55 20.57 5.38 -1.30
C GLU A 55 20.05 6.72 -1.83
N GLN A 56 20.92 7.58 -2.36
CA GLN A 56 20.51 8.87 -2.94
C GLN A 56 19.60 8.66 -4.14
N LEU A 57 19.84 7.62 -4.93
CA LEU A 57 18.98 7.25 -6.04
C LEU A 57 17.58 6.86 -5.53
N ARG A 58 17.49 5.98 -4.53
CA ARG A 58 16.19 5.55 -3.99
C ARG A 58 15.41 6.72 -3.40
N ARG A 59 16.08 7.62 -2.68
CA ARG A 59 15.48 8.85 -2.15
C ARG A 59 14.97 9.77 -3.26
N ALA A 60 15.78 10.01 -4.29
CA ALA A 60 15.39 10.85 -5.41
C ALA A 60 14.20 10.25 -6.19
N ILE A 61 14.16 8.93 -6.39
CA ILE A 61 13.00 8.23 -6.97
C ILE A 61 11.76 8.47 -6.09
N SER A 62 11.87 8.34 -4.76
CA SER A 62 10.75 8.58 -3.86
C SER A 62 10.22 10.03 -3.96
N GLN A 63 11.12 11.01 -3.98
CA GLN A 63 10.76 12.44 -4.11
C GLN A 63 10.16 12.79 -5.48
N ALA A 64 10.47 12.03 -6.53
CA ALA A 64 9.90 12.24 -7.86
C ALA A 64 8.43 11.81 -7.94
N ILE A 65 7.98 10.85 -7.14
CA ILE A 65 6.64 10.24 -7.24
C ILE A 65 5.59 11.08 -6.52
N ASN A 66 4.60 11.58 -7.28
CA ASN A 66 3.47 12.34 -6.74
C ASN A 66 2.39 11.40 -6.17
N ARG A 67 2.60 10.96 -4.92
CA ARG A 67 1.67 10.05 -4.21
C ARG A 67 0.27 10.65 -4.05
N GLN A 68 0.15 11.97 -3.82
CA GLN A 68 -1.16 12.64 -3.73
C GLN A 68 -1.94 12.56 -5.05
N ARG A 69 -1.26 12.70 -6.20
CA ARG A 69 -1.88 12.51 -7.52
C ARG A 69 -2.38 11.08 -7.69
N ILE A 70 -1.61 10.08 -7.23
CA ILE A 70 -2.03 8.67 -7.26
C ILE A 70 -3.29 8.49 -6.42
N ILE A 71 -3.34 9.01 -5.17
CA ILE A 71 -4.52 8.92 -4.30
C ILE A 71 -5.75 9.51 -4.98
N LYS A 72 -5.62 10.68 -5.58
CA LYS A 72 -6.74 11.35 -6.25
C LYS A 72 -7.21 10.59 -7.50
N THR A 73 -6.27 10.13 -8.33
CA THR A 73 -6.58 9.59 -9.66
C THR A 73 -7.00 8.12 -9.62
N ILE A 74 -6.32 7.32 -8.81
CA ILE A 74 -6.53 5.86 -8.75
C ILE A 74 -7.55 5.48 -7.70
N TYR A 75 -7.44 6.08 -6.52
CA TYR A 75 -8.27 5.71 -5.36
C TYR A 75 -9.49 6.64 -5.18
N HIS A 76 -9.64 7.67 -6.01
CA HIS A 76 -10.75 8.64 -5.89
C HIS A 76 -10.94 9.12 -4.45
N ASN A 77 -9.83 9.38 -3.74
CA ASN A 77 -9.77 9.77 -2.32
C ASN A 77 -10.33 8.72 -1.32
N THR A 78 -10.42 7.45 -1.71
CA THR A 78 -10.73 6.34 -0.79
C THR A 78 -9.49 5.72 -0.16
N ALA A 79 -8.36 6.37 -0.28
CA ALA A 79 -7.11 6.02 0.38
C ALA A 79 -6.45 7.28 0.96
N THR A 80 -5.49 7.07 1.85
CA THR A 80 -4.58 8.10 2.35
C THR A 80 -3.16 7.81 1.86
N VAL A 81 -2.33 8.84 1.71
CA VAL A 81 -0.90 8.63 1.45
C VAL A 81 -0.31 7.87 2.63
N ALA A 82 0.39 6.78 2.34
CA ALA A 82 1.11 6.05 3.36
C ALA A 82 2.46 6.74 3.63
N ASN A 83 2.64 7.24 4.85
CA ASN A 83 3.89 7.85 5.29
C ASN A 83 4.81 6.84 6.00
N ASN A 84 4.25 5.70 6.41
CA ASN A 84 4.93 4.64 7.12
C ASN A 84 4.58 3.29 6.52
N ILE A 85 5.32 2.27 6.91
CA ILE A 85 5.07 0.89 6.50
C ILE A 85 3.87 0.32 7.27
N ILE A 86 3.78 0.61 8.55
CA ILE A 86 2.66 0.18 9.38
C ILE A 86 1.47 1.13 9.16
N PRO A 87 0.31 0.63 8.72
CA PRO A 87 -0.90 1.44 8.58
C PRO A 87 -1.33 2.10 9.88
N ASN A 88 -1.92 3.30 9.78
CA ASN A 88 -2.30 4.13 10.94
C ASN A 88 -3.27 3.44 11.91
N ILE A 89 -4.00 2.43 11.48
CA ILE A 89 -4.92 1.69 12.33
C ILE A 89 -4.23 0.72 13.29
N SER A 90 -2.96 0.38 13.04
CA SER A 90 -2.20 -0.47 13.95
C SER A 90 -1.87 0.27 15.24
N TRP A 91 -1.91 -0.44 16.37
CA TRP A 91 -1.55 0.09 17.68
C TRP A 91 -0.08 0.54 17.81
N ALA A 92 0.78 0.12 16.89
CA ALA A 92 2.18 0.55 16.80
C ALA A 92 2.44 1.50 15.62
N SER A 93 1.39 2.06 15.05
CA SER A 93 1.55 3.14 14.08
C SER A 93 2.31 4.29 14.72
N ALA A 94 3.42 4.69 14.13
CA ALA A 94 4.24 5.75 14.67
C ALA A 94 3.56 7.11 14.47
N VAL A 95 3.20 7.73 15.58
CA VAL A 95 2.63 9.10 15.59
C VAL A 95 3.73 10.14 15.32
N ASN A 96 4.99 9.80 15.56
CA ASN A 96 6.16 10.67 15.42
C ASN A 96 7.30 9.92 14.72
N THR A 97 7.12 9.51 13.47
CA THR A 97 8.29 9.17 12.66
C THR A 97 9.06 10.44 12.39
N PRO A 98 10.40 10.41 12.45
CA PRO A 98 11.21 11.54 12.00
C PRO A 98 10.74 11.94 10.60
N ASP A 99 10.67 13.25 10.33
CA ASP A 99 10.47 13.78 8.99
C ASP A 99 11.61 13.28 8.10
N PHE A 100 11.42 12.12 7.51
CA PHE A 100 12.25 11.72 6.40
C PHE A 100 11.76 12.54 5.20
N ASP A 101 12.68 13.18 4.52
CA ASP A 101 12.46 14.04 3.36
C ASP A 101 12.01 13.18 2.14
N TYR A 102 10.82 12.55 2.28
CA TYR A 102 10.13 11.82 1.21
C TYR A 102 9.06 12.66 0.54
N ASP A 103 8.95 13.91 0.93
CA ASP A 103 7.96 14.79 0.35
C ASP A 103 8.23 14.97 -1.14
N TYR A 104 7.15 15.02 -1.87
CA TYR A 104 7.20 15.23 -3.31
C TYR A 104 7.98 16.49 -3.65
N ASN A 105 9.16 16.31 -4.20
CA ASN A 105 10.07 17.37 -4.62
C ASN A 105 10.71 17.04 -5.97
N PRO A 106 9.93 17.17 -7.06
CA PRO A 106 10.38 16.76 -8.40
C PRO A 106 11.58 17.57 -8.92
N GLN A 107 11.77 18.80 -8.45
CA GLN A 107 12.92 19.63 -8.84
C GLN A 107 14.21 19.06 -8.26
N GLN A 108 14.23 18.76 -6.97
CA GLN A 108 15.38 18.12 -6.30
C GLN A 108 15.66 16.75 -6.88
N ALA A 109 14.62 15.92 -7.07
CA ALA A 109 14.73 14.62 -7.68
C ALA A 109 15.37 14.69 -9.07
N ARG A 110 14.89 15.61 -9.91
CA ARG A 110 15.45 15.84 -11.25
C ARG A 110 16.92 16.25 -11.20
N GLY A 111 17.29 17.13 -10.28
CA GLY A 111 18.69 17.56 -10.11
C GLY A 111 19.66 16.40 -9.82
N ILE A 112 19.17 15.34 -9.17
CA ILE A 112 19.97 14.13 -8.86
C ILE A 112 19.94 13.11 -10.01
N LEU A 113 18.77 12.94 -10.65
CA LEU A 113 18.48 11.80 -11.54
C LEU A 113 18.84 12.07 -13.02
N GLN A 114 18.64 13.30 -13.52
CA GLN A 114 18.71 13.61 -14.95
C GLN A 114 20.03 13.26 -15.62
N ASP A 115 21.16 13.40 -14.90
CA ASP A 115 22.51 13.19 -15.46
C ASP A 115 22.96 11.72 -15.34
N LYS A 116 22.22 10.90 -14.60
CA LYS A 116 22.57 9.49 -14.37
C LYS A 116 22.21 8.58 -15.56
N LYS A 117 21.39 9.05 -16.52
CA LYS A 117 20.96 8.29 -17.72
C LYS A 117 20.43 6.90 -17.37
N LEU A 118 19.55 6.84 -16.36
CA LEU A 118 19.02 5.59 -15.83
C LEU A 118 17.91 5.04 -16.70
N SER A 119 17.96 3.74 -16.96
CA SER A 119 16.84 2.97 -17.50
C SER A 119 16.51 1.85 -16.52
N LEU A 120 15.32 1.87 -15.93
CA LEU A 120 14.89 0.96 -14.87
C LEU A 120 13.72 0.09 -15.33
N SER A 121 13.77 -1.19 -14.99
CA SER A 121 12.68 -2.13 -15.21
C SER A 121 11.74 -2.14 -14.02
N MET A 122 10.45 -1.80 -14.25
CA MET A 122 9.41 -1.85 -13.22
C MET A 122 8.41 -2.94 -13.54
N TRP A 123 8.39 -3.99 -12.70
CA TRP A 123 7.36 -5.02 -12.82
C TRP A 123 6.10 -4.59 -12.07
N VAL A 124 4.96 -5.02 -12.63
CA VAL A 124 3.64 -4.71 -12.09
C VAL A 124 2.79 -5.96 -12.12
N ILE A 125 2.35 -6.41 -10.95
CA ILE A 125 1.36 -7.48 -10.85
C ILE A 125 0.02 -6.91 -11.31
N ASN A 126 -0.48 -7.37 -12.48
CA ASN A 126 -1.63 -6.75 -13.15
C ASN A 126 -3.00 -7.24 -12.64
N GLU A 127 -3.02 -7.82 -11.45
CA GLU A 127 -4.24 -8.25 -10.77
C GLU A 127 -4.73 -7.15 -9.84
N GLU A 128 -5.99 -6.75 -10.01
CA GLU A 128 -6.63 -5.82 -9.08
C GLU A 128 -6.61 -6.37 -7.66
N GLN A 129 -6.16 -5.56 -6.74
CA GLN A 129 -6.05 -5.90 -5.33
C GLN A 129 -6.70 -4.82 -4.48
N VAL A 130 -7.08 -5.18 -3.27
CA VAL A 130 -7.68 -4.23 -2.33
C VAL A 130 -6.77 -3.03 -2.09
N TYR A 131 -5.46 -3.24 -2.02
CA TYR A 131 -4.48 -2.18 -1.86
C TYR A 131 -4.18 -1.41 -3.16
N ASN A 132 -4.52 -1.95 -4.33
CA ASN A 132 -4.35 -1.26 -5.61
C ASN A 132 -5.41 -1.71 -6.63
N PRO A 133 -6.47 -0.93 -6.84
CA PRO A 133 -7.56 -1.28 -7.75
C PRO A 133 -7.22 -1.12 -9.24
N ALA A 134 -6.12 -0.44 -9.56
CA ALA A 134 -5.71 -0.21 -10.95
C ALA A 134 -4.19 -0.20 -11.08
N PRO A 135 -3.52 -1.36 -10.92
CA PRO A 135 -2.05 -1.44 -10.82
C PRO A 135 -1.32 -0.89 -12.04
N LEU A 136 -1.78 -1.19 -13.25
CA LEU A 136 -1.16 -0.66 -14.47
C LEU A 136 -1.27 0.86 -14.58
N LYS A 137 -2.44 1.43 -14.24
CA LYS A 137 -2.61 2.89 -14.24
C LYS A 137 -1.73 3.54 -13.17
N THR A 138 -1.59 2.92 -12.01
CA THR A 138 -0.68 3.39 -10.96
C THR A 138 0.76 3.40 -11.46
N ALA A 139 1.20 2.33 -12.12
CA ALA A 139 2.54 2.22 -12.71
C ALA A 139 2.80 3.29 -13.78
N GLU A 140 1.82 3.56 -14.66
CA GLU A 140 1.93 4.61 -15.68
C GLU A 140 2.05 6.01 -15.06
N LEU A 141 1.37 6.30 -13.95
CA LEU A 141 1.55 7.56 -13.22
C LEU A 141 2.96 7.66 -12.63
N ILE A 142 3.47 6.59 -12.03
CA ILE A 142 4.84 6.52 -11.49
C ILE A 142 5.86 6.70 -12.62
N LYS A 143 5.70 6.00 -13.74
CA LYS A 143 6.54 6.14 -14.93
C LYS A 143 6.58 7.58 -15.43
N ALA A 144 5.42 8.22 -15.55
CA ALA A 144 5.35 9.61 -15.99
C ALA A 144 6.12 10.57 -15.06
N ASP A 145 6.02 10.37 -13.74
CA ASP A 145 6.75 11.16 -12.76
C ASP A 145 8.27 10.96 -12.87
N LEU A 146 8.70 9.71 -12.97
CA LEU A 146 10.12 9.36 -13.10
C LEU A 146 10.72 9.80 -14.44
N THR A 147 9.95 9.71 -15.53
CA THR A 147 10.36 10.24 -16.84
C THR A 147 10.56 11.75 -16.78
N ASN A 148 9.68 12.47 -16.11
CA ASN A 148 9.84 13.91 -15.88
C ASN A 148 11.08 14.26 -15.04
N ALA A 149 11.52 13.35 -14.18
CA ALA A 149 12.76 13.47 -13.41
C ALA A 149 14.02 13.01 -14.16
N GLY A 150 13.90 12.51 -15.41
CA GLY A 150 15.01 12.10 -16.24
C GLY A 150 15.35 10.59 -16.17
N VAL A 151 14.44 9.76 -15.66
CA VAL A 151 14.62 8.31 -15.60
C VAL A 151 13.72 7.64 -16.65
N GLU A 152 14.31 6.81 -17.49
CA GLU A 152 13.56 5.92 -18.36
C GLU A 152 13.00 4.75 -17.53
N VAL A 153 11.70 4.46 -17.67
CA VAL A 153 11.05 3.35 -16.95
C VAL A 153 10.38 2.42 -17.94
N ASN A 154 10.79 1.14 -17.90
CA ASN A 154 10.25 0.08 -18.71
C ASN A 154 9.27 -0.76 -17.88
N ILE A 155 7.97 -0.58 -18.10
CA ILE A 155 6.92 -1.32 -17.38
C ILE A 155 6.78 -2.71 -17.99
N ARG A 156 6.85 -3.73 -17.13
CA ARG A 156 6.50 -5.11 -17.47
C ARG A 156 5.31 -5.57 -16.63
N SER A 157 4.19 -5.79 -17.29
CA SER A 157 3.00 -6.40 -16.70
C SER A 157 3.21 -7.89 -16.51
N VAL A 158 3.03 -8.39 -15.30
CA VAL A 158 3.23 -9.80 -14.96
C VAL A 158 2.03 -10.33 -14.18
N THR A 159 1.76 -11.63 -14.29
CA THR A 159 0.84 -12.33 -13.41
C THR A 159 1.57 -12.78 -12.15
N ARG A 160 0.83 -13.02 -11.06
CA ARG A 160 1.40 -13.60 -9.83
C ARG A 160 2.06 -14.95 -10.09
N THR A 161 1.46 -15.78 -10.92
CA THR A 161 2.02 -17.09 -11.32
C THR A 161 3.37 -16.93 -12.00
N PHE A 162 3.46 -16.02 -12.97
CA PHE A 162 4.72 -15.74 -13.65
C PHE A 162 5.80 -15.26 -12.67
N LEU A 163 5.45 -14.33 -11.76
CA LEU A 163 6.38 -13.85 -10.74
C LEU A 163 6.91 -14.99 -9.88
N ILE A 164 6.04 -15.89 -9.38
CA ILE A 164 6.45 -17.06 -8.58
C ILE A 164 7.40 -17.94 -9.36
N GLU A 165 7.11 -18.22 -10.65
CA GLU A 165 8.00 -19.01 -11.49
C GLU A 165 9.38 -18.37 -11.67
N GLN A 166 9.44 -17.05 -11.84
CA GLN A 166 10.73 -16.33 -11.97
C GLN A 166 11.52 -16.37 -10.67
N LEU A 167 10.88 -16.16 -9.51
CA LEU A 167 11.53 -16.28 -8.21
C LEU A 167 12.09 -17.68 -7.96
N HIS A 168 11.34 -18.74 -8.27
CA HIS A 168 11.82 -20.11 -8.14
C HIS A 168 13.02 -20.40 -9.06
N LYS A 169 13.08 -19.79 -10.24
CA LYS A 169 14.18 -19.92 -11.18
C LYS A 169 15.34 -18.97 -10.90
N LYS A 170 15.20 -18.05 -9.93
CA LYS A 170 16.13 -16.94 -9.68
C LYS A 170 16.41 -16.12 -10.95
N ALA A 171 15.34 -15.89 -11.71
CA ALA A 171 15.37 -15.24 -13.02
C ALA A 171 14.54 -13.96 -13.06
N GLU A 172 14.17 -13.42 -11.88
CA GLU A 172 13.51 -12.13 -11.75
C GLU A 172 14.44 -11.01 -12.20
N ASP A 173 13.97 -10.23 -13.16
CA ASP A 173 14.76 -9.14 -13.74
C ASP A 173 14.02 -7.80 -13.64
N TYR A 174 13.78 -7.35 -12.41
CA TYR A 174 13.25 -6.03 -12.13
C TYR A 174 14.20 -5.24 -11.24
N ASP A 175 14.21 -3.92 -11.45
CA ASP A 175 14.84 -2.96 -10.53
C ASP A 175 13.84 -2.55 -9.45
N MET A 176 12.57 -2.46 -9.83
CA MET A 176 11.45 -2.09 -8.95
C MET A 176 10.23 -2.97 -9.25
N ILE A 177 9.41 -3.21 -8.22
CA ILE A 177 8.12 -3.90 -8.38
C ILE A 177 7.01 -3.18 -7.63
N LEU A 178 5.91 -2.91 -8.34
CA LEU A 178 4.70 -2.33 -7.75
C LEU A 178 3.81 -3.44 -7.22
N THR A 179 3.58 -3.42 -5.92
CA THR A 179 2.84 -4.45 -5.18
C THR A 179 2.18 -3.88 -3.93
N GLY A 180 1.82 -4.72 -2.98
CA GLY A 180 1.28 -4.32 -1.68
C GLY A 180 1.10 -5.50 -0.74
N TRP A 181 0.64 -5.20 0.46
CA TRP A 181 0.42 -6.16 1.52
C TRP A 181 -0.92 -5.96 2.23
N LEU A 182 -1.50 -7.06 2.68
CA LEU A 182 -2.72 -7.09 3.49
C LEU A 182 -2.40 -7.71 4.85
N GLY A 183 -2.59 -6.96 5.93
CA GLY A 183 -2.48 -7.49 7.28
C GLY A 183 -3.68 -8.35 7.64
N GLY A 184 -3.44 -9.49 8.28
CA GLY A 184 -4.48 -10.38 8.79
C GLY A 184 -4.93 -10.04 10.22
N ASN A 185 -4.16 -9.22 10.92
CA ASN A 185 -4.42 -8.71 12.26
C ASN A 185 -3.80 -7.32 12.45
N LEU A 186 -3.93 -6.73 13.64
CA LEU A 186 -3.36 -5.41 13.96
C LEU A 186 -1.93 -5.47 14.52
N ASP A 187 -1.33 -6.66 14.62
CA ASP A 187 0.03 -6.81 15.12
C ASP A 187 1.05 -6.41 14.05
N PRO A 188 1.97 -5.48 14.35
CA PRO A 188 2.97 -5.00 13.39
C PRO A 188 3.90 -6.09 12.87
N ASP A 189 4.21 -7.10 13.69
CA ASP A 189 5.09 -8.19 13.28
C ASP A 189 4.55 -8.94 12.07
N SER A 190 3.26 -9.28 12.09
CA SER A 190 2.60 -9.97 10.98
C SER A 190 2.51 -9.12 9.69
N PHE A 191 2.80 -7.84 9.80
CA PHE A 191 2.83 -6.91 8.68
C PHE A 191 4.25 -6.67 8.17
N MET A 192 5.22 -6.40 9.05
CA MET A 192 6.57 -5.99 8.67
C MET A 192 7.48 -7.19 8.35
N ARG A 193 7.46 -8.23 9.18
CA ARG A 193 8.35 -9.40 9.04
C ARG A 193 8.19 -10.12 7.69
N PRO A 194 6.97 -10.43 7.21
CA PRO A 194 6.82 -11.12 5.93
C PRO A 194 7.42 -10.38 4.74
N ILE A 195 7.39 -9.04 4.75
CA ILE A 195 7.79 -8.24 3.60
C ILE A 195 9.22 -7.72 3.66
N LEU A 196 9.92 -7.81 4.83
CA LEU A 196 11.23 -7.17 5.00
C LEU A 196 12.27 -7.99 5.79
N SER A 197 11.90 -9.12 6.43
CA SER A 197 12.88 -9.95 7.15
C SER A 197 13.87 -10.63 6.20
N CYS A 198 15.10 -10.84 6.68
CA CYS A 198 16.11 -11.62 5.98
C CYS A 198 15.64 -13.05 5.70
N SER A 199 14.87 -13.64 6.64
CA SER A 199 14.33 -14.99 6.47
C SER A 199 13.35 -15.14 5.30
N THR A 200 12.76 -14.03 4.85
CA THR A 200 11.83 -13.96 3.72
C THR A 200 12.46 -13.37 2.46
N SER A 201 13.74 -13.03 2.50
CA SER A 201 14.50 -12.60 1.32
C SER A 201 14.48 -13.70 0.25
N ASN A 202 14.28 -13.31 -0.99
CA ASN A 202 14.05 -14.21 -2.14
C ASN A 202 12.71 -14.99 -2.11
N GLU A 203 11.81 -14.64 -1.20
CA GLU A 203 10.45 -15.17 -1.16
C GLU A 203 9.46 -14.20 -1.84
N ILE A 204 8.31 -14.72 -2.24
CA ILE A 204 7.25 -13.91 -2.86
C ILE A 204 6.72 -12.79 -1.94
N THR A 205 7.00 -12.85 -0.68
CA THR A 205 6.56 -11.85 0.31
C THR A 205 7.55 -10.69 0.43
N ASN A 206 8.87 -10.95 0.39
CA ASN A 206 9.92 -9.93 0.40
C ASN A 206 10.48 -9.70 -1.02
N LEU A 207 9.74 -8.97 -1.82
CA LEU A 207 10.11 -8.63 -3.20
C LEU A 207 11.17 -7.54 -3.31
N SER A 208 11.61 -6.96 -2.19
CA SER A 208 12.74 -6.04 -2.16
C SER A 208 14.09 -6.75 -2.13
N ASN A 209 14.13 -7.99 -1.74
CA ASN A 209 15.36 -8.73 -1.43
C ASN A 209 16.29 -7.99 -0.43
N TRP A 210 15.72 -6.99 0.27
CA TRP A 210 16.42 -6.32 1.35
C TRP A 210 16.53 -7.25 2.56
N CYS A 211 17.68 -7.21 3.21
CA CYS A 211 17.98 -8.03 4.40
C CYS A 211 18.82 -7.18 5.33
N SER A 212 18.34 -6.98 6.56
CA SER A 212 19.06 -6.29 7.62
C SER A 212 18.96 -7.09 8.91
N GLU A 213 20.10 -7.64 9.35
CA GLU A 213 20.17 -8.35 10.62
C GLU A 213 19.73 -7.48 11.81
N LYS A 214 20.02 -6.18 11.73
CA LYS A 214 19.58 -5.22 12.73
C LYS A 214 18.05 -5.08 12.77
N PHE A 215 17.41 -5.12 11.60
CA PHE A 215 15.94 -5.14 11.54
C PHE A 215 15.37 -6.40 12.19
N ASP A 216 15.91 -7.57 11.84
CA ASP A 216 15.45 -8.84 12.39
C ASP A 216 15.65 -8.91 13.93
N GLN A 217 16.79 -8.43 14.44
CA GLN A 217 17.03 -8.32 15.89
C GLN A 217 15.99 -7.46 16.59
N ILE A 218 15.68 -6.26 16.05
CA ILE A 218 14.64 -5.39 16.61
C ILE A 218 13.27 -6.07 16.59
N MET A 219 12.95 -6.79 15.51
CA MET A 219 11.69 -7.52 15.40
C MET A 219 11.60 -8.67 16.40
N ASP A 220 12.71 -9.38 16.67
CA ASP A 220 12.78 -10.44 17.67
C ASP A 220 12.63 -9.86 19.09
N GLU A 221 13.33 -8.77 19.43
CA GLU A 221 13.15 -8.06 20.70
C GLU A 221 11.71 -7.63 20.94
N ALA A 222 10.99 -7.23 19.87
CA ALA A 222 9.58 -6.89 19.97
C ALA A 222 8.69 -8.09 20.31
N LEU A 223 9.07 -9.32 19.97
CA LEU A 223 8.31 -10.53 20.28
C LEU A 223 8.66 -11.11 21.66
N ASP A 224 9.82 -10.81 22.22
CA ASP A 224 10.27 -11.33 23.52
C ASP A 224 9.49 -10.80 24.72
N THR A 225 8.59 -9.83 24.50
CA THR A 225 7.80 -9.21 25.56
C THR A 225 6.34 -9.04 25.16
N SER A 226 5.45 -9.14 26.14
CA SER A 226 4.04 -8.76 26.02
C SER A 226 3.76 -7.28 26.35
N ASN A 227 4.78 -6.54 26.80
CA ASN A 227 4.63 -5.12 27.12
C ASN A 227 4.47 -4.27 25.85
N GLN A 228 3.25 -3.82 25.59
CA GLN A 228 2.91 -3.08 24.38
C GLN A 228 3.74 -1.81 24.18
N ARG A 229 4.17 -1.12 25.25
CA ARG A 229 5.01 0.10 25.12
C ARG A 229 6.42 -0.27 24.61
N VAL A 230 7.00 -1.36 25.14
CA VAL A 230 8.31 -1.84 24.70
C VAL A 230 8.24 -2.31 23.25
N ARG A 231 7.23 -3.10 22.91
CA ARG A 231 6.98 -3.53 21.53
C ARG A 231 6.81 -2.34 20.57
N SER A 232 6.01 -1.34 20.96
CA SER A 232 5.79 -0.15 20.15
C SER A 232 7.10 0.63 19.90
N ALA A 233 7.95 0.76 20.91
CA ALA A 233 9.26 1.40 20.76
C ALA A 233 10.17 0.63 19.78
N ALA A 234 10.21 -0.70 19.87
CA ALA A 234 10.97 -1.54 18.94
C ALA A 234 10.44 -1.39 17.49
N TYR A 235 9.13 -1.47 17.28
CA TYR A 235 8.56 -1.28 15.93
C TYR A 235 8.80 0.13 15.40
N ASN A 236 8.86 1.15 16.23
CA ASN A 236 9.23 2.50 15.80
C ASN A 236 10.70 2.58 15.37
N GLN A 237 11.61 1.90 16.08
CA GLN A 237 13.00 1.78 15.66
C GLN A 237 13.13 1.04 14.32
N ALA A 238 12.39 -0.07 14.16
CA ALA A 238 12.34 -0.81 12.89
C ALA A 238 11.84 0.08 11.74
N GLN A 239 10.75 0.83 11.94
CA GLN A 239 10.25 1.77 10.93
C GLN A 239 11.28 2.85 10.59
N THR A 240 11.96 3.41 11.59
CA THR A 240 13.03 4.39 11.37
C THR A 240 14.16 3.82 10.51
N LEU A 241 14.58 2.58 10.78
CA LEU A 241 15.59 1.89 9.98
C LEU A 241 15.13 1.69 8.53
N ILE A 242 13.91 1.20 8.33
CA ILE A 242 13.34 0.99 7.00
C ILE A 242 13.26 2.31 6.23
N LEU A 243 12.81 3.38 6.88
CA LEU A 243 12.72 4.69 6.24
C LEU A 243 14.11 5.27 5.93
N SER A 244 15.15 4.97 6.72
CA SER A 244 16.52 5.40 6.42
C SER A 244 17.12 4.66 5.25
N GLU A 245 16.88 3.35 5.11
CA GLU A 245 17.45 2.53 4.04
C GLU A 245 16.55 2.46 2.79
N LEU A 246 15.27 2.76 2.95
CA LEU A 246 14.27 2.85 1.89
C LEU A 246 14.21 1.62 0.96
N PRO A 247 13.98 0.40 1.49
CA PRO A 247 13.79 -0.77 0.64
C PRO A 247 12.48 -0.73 -0.14
N ILE A 248 11.49 -0.04 0.41
CA ILE A 248 10.19 0.17 -0.23
C ILE A 248 9.75 1.64 -0.10
N ILE A 249 9.03 2.12 -1.09
CA ILE A 249 8.34 3.42 -1.04
C ILE A 249 6.88 3.16 -0.69
N PRO A 250 6.40 3.53 0.51
CA PRO A 250 4.99 3.48 0.86
C PRO A 250 4.19 4.42 -0.06
N ILE A 251 3.07 3.94 -0.62
CA ILE A 251 2.25 4.73 -1.55
C ILE A 251 0.90 5.06 -0.91
N ALA A 252 0.13 4.04 -0.51
CA ALA A 252 -1.25 4.25 -0.07
C ALA A 252 -1.68 3.25 1.00
N ASN A 253 -2.47 3.74 1.97
CA ASN A 253 -3.33 2.93 2.83
C ASN A 253 -4.78 3.09 2.36
N VAL A 254 -5.41 2.01 1.94
CA VAL A 254 -6.72 2.01 1.31
C VAL A 254 -7.80 1.76 2.35
N LYS A 255 -8.82 2.62 2.37
CA LYS A 255 -9.99 2.44 3.23
C LYS A 255 -10.86 1.29 2.74
N ARG A 256 -11.40 0.55 3.67
CA ARG A 256 -12.49 -0.38 3.39
C ARG A 256 -13.76 0.44 3.22
N VAL A 257 -14.42 0.30 2.09
CA VAL A 257 -15.61 1.07 1.75
C VAL A 257 -16.76 0.13 1.46
N LEU A 258 -17.93 0.47 1.95
CA LEU A 258 -19.19 -0.13 1.52
C LEU A 258 -20.24 0.96 1.27
N VAL A 259 -21.21 0.63 0.46
CA VAL A 259 -22.42 1.42 0.25
C VAL A 259 -23.60 0.66 0.79
N ALA A 260 -24.43 1.32 1.56
CA ALA A 260 -25.65 0.72 2.14
C ALA A 260 -26.86 1.58 1.86
N SER A 261 -28.02 0.91 1.72
CA SER A 261 -29.31 1.58 1.77
C SER A 261 -29.49 2.29 3.11
N SER A 262 -30.08 3.48 3.12
CA SER A 262 -30.40 4.22 4.36
C SER A 262 -31.30 3.45 5.34
N ARG A 263 -31.93 2.36 4.89
CA ARG A 263 -32.70 1.44 5.71
C ARG A 263 -31.83 0.49 6.55
N VAL A 264 -30.57 0.27 6.18
CA VAL A 264 -29.65 -0.63 6.91
C VAL A 264 -29.06 0.10 8.10
N GLN A 265 -29.08 -0.54 9.26
CA GLN A 265 -28.55 0.00 10.50
C GLN A 265 -27.53 -0.95 11.12
N ASN A 266 -26.74 -0.42 12.06
CA ASN A 266 -25.77 -1.17 12.86
C ASN A 266 -24.74 -1.92 12.02
N ILE A 267 -24.25 -1.26 10.96
CA ILE A 267 -23.16 -1.82 10.16
C ILE A 267 -21.88 -1.78 10.99
N ASP A 268 -21.35 -2.94 11.31
CA ASP A 268 -20.05 -3.14 11.94
C ASP A 268 -19.09 -3.71 10.91
N MET A 269 -18.05 -2.93 10.56
CA MET A 269 -17.13 -3.18 9.47
C MET A 269 -15.71 -3.27 9.98
N SER A 270 -15.08 -4.40 9.76
CA SER A 270 -13.71 -4.66 10.15
C SER A 270 -12.69 -3.97 9.22
N PRO A 271 -11.52 -3.54 9.72
CA PRO A 271 -10.39 -3.06 8.90
C PRO A 271 -9.85 -4.12 7.94
N PHE A 272 -10.16 -5.40 8.19
CA PHE A 272 -9.78 -6.51 7.32
C PHE A 272 -10.80 -6.80 6.22
N GLY A 273 -11.92 -6.06 6.19
CA GLY A 273 -12.96 -6.14 5.18
C GLY A 273 -14.11 -7.10 5.50
N SER A 274 -14.09 -7.76 6.65
CA SER A 274 -15.25 -8.55 7.09
C SER A 274 -16.37 -7.64 7.59
N LEU A 275 -17.61 -8.09 7.40
CA LEU A 275 -18.82 -7.44 7.86
C LEU A 275 -19.51 -8.36 8.89
N ASN A 276 -19.83 -7.81 10.06
CA ASN A 276 -20.58 -8.54 11.07
C ASN A 276 -22.08 -8.48 10.73
N PHE A 277 -22.58 -9.54 10.11
CA PHE A 277 -23.99 -9.62 9.71
C PHE A 277 -24.96 -9.77 10.90
N SER A 278 -24.48 -10.27 12.05
CA SER A 278 -25.33 -10.48 13.23
C SER A 278 -25.84 -9.20 13.87
N THR A 279 -25.14 -8.09 13.67
CA THR A 279 -25.49 -6.76 14.19
C THR A 279 -26.45 -5.99 13.28
N LEU A 280 -26.60 -6.42 12.02
CA LEU A 280 -27.38 -5.69 11.02
C LEU A 280 -28.87 -5.72 11.32
N SER A 281 -29.51 -4.59 11.11
CA SER A 281 -30.97 -4.49 11.15
C SER A 281 -31.48 -3.62 10.00
N LEU A 282 -32.75 -3.85 9.62
CA LEU A 282 -33.44 -3.04 8.63
C LEU A 282 -34.51 -2.19 9.32
N ARG A 283 -34.52 -0.89 9.08
CA ARG A 283 -35.67 -0.04 9.43
C ARG A 283 -36.91 -0.54 8.72
N LYS A 284 -38.02 -0.73 9.46
CA LYS A 284 -39.33 -0.96 8.85
C LYS A 284 -39.66 0.28 8.01
N GLY A 285 -39.88 0.08 6.71
CA GLY A 285 -40.34 1.17 5.85
C GLY A 285 -41.69 1.66 6.35
N HIS A 286 -41.88 2.95 6.50
CA HIS A 286 -43.25 3.48 6.50
C HIS A 286 -43.83 3.14 5.11
N LYS A 287 -44.96 2.40 5.11
CA LYS A 287 -45.76 2.12 3.92
C LYS A 287 -46.33 3.43 3.38
#